data_c78833af2b36c1a181e897411f828b38
#
_entry.id   c78833af2b36c1a181e897411f828b38
#
_cell.length_a   1.000
_cell.length_b   1.000
_cell.length_c   1.000
_cell.angle_alpha   90.00
_cell.angle_beta   90.00
_cell.angle_gamma   90.00
#
_symmetry.space_group_name_H-M   'P 1'
#
loop_
_entity.id
_entity.type
_entity.pdbx_description
1 polymer ?
#
loop_
_entity_poly.entity_id
_entity_poly.type
_entity_poly.pdbx_seq_one_letter_code
_entity_poly.pdbx_strand_id
1 'polypeptide(L)'
;MKSFDFLHIEAEIVGNKVVGKAVGVLGKMLQPYVDQFFEKINSLKVIARVDGMHVYNLYNPAFPSPAGMRFLERKLRMMLYKMAFPVTANLAITHKCQCQCIHCSADPFIDPAKKELTIEEIKTVVDGALDLGASLIIYVGGEPLLREDLYELIRYVDKTKAIPMIFTNGLLLTEENVQKLAKAGLFSLNISIDSSEPELHNEFRAVPGCYQKAFEGAERCRKAGILTGISTYATSESIKTGKVEKLLKIAQEQGFSEVTIFDCIPSGRFLKDTSKILTAEDRKQLIAITRKYHEMNHPMGINCMSIINSPRGVGCYGAQSQFYMTAYGDINPCDFNPINFGNVREMPIQEIWKKMVTHPDFSKRYPTCRMQSKAYRKKYIDPLPKNVRLPVSIEDIAPVEMADLESSLAGVS
;
A
#
# COMPACT_ATOMS: atom_id res chain seq x y z
N MET A 1 -26.00 -8.91 4.30
CA MET A 1 -26.71 -7.94 3.41
C MET A 1 -26.87 -8.61 2.07
N LYS A 2 -28.10 -8.95 1.63
CA LYS A 2 -28.32 -9.60 0.32
C LYS A 2 -27.70 -8.72 -0.76
N SER A 3 -26.84 -9.30 -1.60
CA SER A 3 -26.26 -8.63 -2.76
C SER A 3 -27.40 -8.32 -3.73
N PHE A 4 -27.82 -7.08 -3.80
CA PHE A 4 -28.61 -6.62 -4.93
C PHE A 4 -27.67 -6.50 -6.12
N ASP A 5 -27.69 -7.46 -7.03
CA ASP A 5 -26.95 -7.44 -8.31
C ASP A 5 -27.55 -6.41 -9.29
N PHE A 6 -27.60 -5.15 -8.86
CA PHE A 6 -28.06 -4.06 -9.73
C PHE A 6 -27.01 -3.59 -10.74
N LEU A 7 -25.76 -3.97 -10.55
CA LEU A 7 -24.65 -3.57 -11.39
C LEU A 7 -23.65 -4.71 -11.52
N HIS A 8 -23.49 -5.21 -12.72
CA HIS A 8 -22.39 -6.05 -13.14
C HIS A 8 -21.68 -5.41 -14.31
N ILE A 9 -20.33 -5.52 -14.37
CA ILE A 9 -19.53 -4.98 -15.46
C ILE A 9 -18.82 -6.13 -16.17
N GLU A 10 -19.15 -6.29 -17.43
CA GLU A 10 -18.44 -7.16 -18.35
C GLU A 10 -17.40 -6.35 -19.10
N ALA A 11 -16.23 -6.90 -19.32
CA ALA A 11 -15.20 -6.24 -20.11
C ALA A 11 -14.34 -7.23 -20.88
N GLU A 12 -13.80 -6.76 -22.00
CA GLU A 12 -12.92 -7.52 -22.88
C GLU A 12 -11.79 -6.64 -23.43
N ILE A 13 -10.79 -7.25 -24.03
CA ILE A 13 -9.72 -6.54 -24.73
C ILE A 13 -10.07 -6.51 -26.22
N VAL A 14 -10.25 -5.30 -26.77
CA VAL A 14 -10.45 -5.05 -28.18
C VAL A 14 -9.22 -4.32 -28.73
N GLY A 15 -8.41 -5.03 -29.52
CA GLY A 15 -7.12 -4.53 -29.95
C GLY A 15 -6.18 -4.36 -28.76
N ASN A 16 -5.86 -3.10 -28.41
CA ASN A 16 -4.97 -2.78 -27.28
C ASN A 16 -5.69 -2.01 -26.14
N LYS A 17 -7.04 -2.02 -26.18
CA LYS A 17 -7.87 -1.30 -25.20
C LYS A 17 -8.77 -2.25 -24.45
N VAL A 18 -9.00 -1.97 -23.17
CA VAL A 18 -10.05 -2.61 -22.39
C VAL A 18 -11.35 -1.87 -22.63
N VAL A 19 -12.38 -2.58 -23.04
CA VAL A 19 -13.73 -2.05 -23.30
C VAL A 19 -14.70 -2.72 -22.33
N GLY A 20 -15.55 -1.95 -21.69
CA GLY A 20 -16.48 -2.48 -20.70
C GLY A 20 -17.93 -2.10 -20.94
N LYS A 21 -18.83 -2.97 -20.46
CA LYS A 21 -20.27 -2.80 -20.57
C LYS A 21 -20.90 -2.97 -19.17
N ALA A 22 -21.67 -1.98 -18.77
CA ALA A 22 -22.50 -2.09 -17.59
C ALA A 22 -23.76 -2.92 -17.89
N VAL A 23 -23.97 -3.98 -17.13
CA VAL A 23 -25.09 -4.92 -17.28
C VAL A 23 -26.00 -4.86 -16.06
N GLY A 24 -27.29 -5.17 -16.23
CA GLY A 24 -28.29 -5.15 -15.17
C GLY A 24 -29.22 -3.94 -15.24
N VAL A 25 -30.11 -3.81 -14.26
CA VAL A 25 -31.19 -2.80 -14.25
C VAL A 25 -30.68 -1.36 -14.39
N LEU A 26 -29.52 -1.07 -13.80
CA LEU A 26 -28.89 0.26 -13.87
C LEU A 26 -27.86 0.38 -15.01
N GLY A 27 -27.70 -0.65 -15.85
CA GLY A 27 -26.64 -0.71 -16.85
C GLY A 27 -26.60 0.51 -17.77
N LYS A 28 -27.73 0.85 -18.40
CA LYS A 28 -27.82 2.03 -19.29
C LYS A 28 -27.49 3.35 -18.59
N MET A 29 -27.89 3.51 -17.35
CA MET A 29 -27.64 4.72 -16.56
C MET A 29 -26.17 4.84 -16.14
N LEU A 30 -25.52 3.73 -15.89
CA LEU A 30 -24.14 3.69 -15.38
C LEU A 30 -23.09 3.55 -16.50
N GLN A 31 -23.51 3.22 -17.73
CA GLN A 31 -22.60 3.06 -18.88
C GLN A 31 -21.66 4.27 -19.07
N PRO A 32 -22.10 5.54 -19.02
CA PRO A 32 -21.20 6.69 -19.18
C PRO A 32 -20.07 6.73 -18.15
N TYR A 33 -20.30 6.27 -16.92
CA TYR A 33 -19.26 6.20 -15.87
C TYR A 33 -18.29 5.04 -16.15
N VAL A 34 -18.78 3.92 -16.67
CA VAL A 34 -17.96 2.79 -17.09
C VAL A 34 -17.07 3.20 -18.27
N ASP A 35 -17.63 3.90 -19.27
CA ASP A 35 -16.89 4.40 -20.42
C ASP A 35 -15.77 5.36 -19.97
N GLN A 36 -16.09 6.34 -19.13
CA GLN A 36 -15.13 7.29 -18.59
C GLN A 36 -14.01 6.58 -17.79
N PHE A 37 -14.34 5.54 -17.03
CA PHE A 37 -13.36 4.76 -16.29
C PHE A 37 -12.41 4.04 -17.24
N PHE A 38 -12.93 3.35 -18.27
CA PHE A 38 -12.10 2.64 -19.23
C PHE A 38 -11.32 3.59 -20.15
N GLU A 39 -11.87 4.73 -20.51
CA GLU A 39 -11.12 5.79 -21.20
C GLU A 39 -9.90 6.22 -20.38
N LYS A 40 -10.11 6.48 -19.08
CA LYS A 40 -9.01 6.81 -18.16
C LYS A 40 -8.01 5.68 -17.99
N ILE A 41 -8.46 4.43 -17.83
CA ILE A 41 -7.55 3.27 -17.73
C ILE A 41 -6.74 3.10 -19.01
N ASN A 42 -7.37 3.20 -20.17
CA ASN A 42 -6.72 3.05 -21.47
C ASN A 42 -5.74 4.19 -21.80
N SER A 43 -5.79 5.30 -21.07
CA SER A 43 -4.79 6.36 -21.16
C SER A 43 -3.55 6.09 -20.29
N LEU A 44 -3.62 5.10 -19.41
CA LEU A 44 -2.50 4.71 -18.56
C LEU A 44 -1.54 3.78 -19.32
N LYS A 45 -0.28 3.81 -18.89
CA LYS A 45 0.75 2.89 -19.38
C LYS A 45 0.46 1.46 -18.92
N VAL A 46 0.49 0.50 -19.82
CA VAL A 46 0.47 -0.93 -19.49
C VAL A 46 1.88 -1.32 -19.07
N ILE A 47 2.07 -1.64 -17.79
CA ILE A 47 3.38 -1.98 -17.22
C ILE A 47 3.73 -3.47 -17.36
N ALA A 48 2.73 -4.32 -17.50
CA ALA A 48 2.87 -5.75 -17.69
C ALA A 48 1.60 -6.35 -18.31
N ARG A 49 1.70 -7.63 -18.72
CA ARG A 49 0.54 -8.46 -19.11
C ARG A 49 0.58 -9.77 -18.35
N VAL A 50 -0.56 -10.19 -17.83
CA VAL A 50 -0.75 -11.48 -17.15
C VAL A 50 -1.92 -12.18 -17.82
N ASP A 51 -1.71 -13.38 -18.38
CA ASP A 51 -2.71 -14.13 -19.14
C ASP A 51 -3.42 -13.29 -20.23
N GLY A 52 -2.67 -12.43 -20.93
CA GLY A 52 -3.18 -11.50 -21.92
C GLY A 52 -3.84 -10.22 -21.36
N MET A 53 -4.15 -10.19 -20.08
CA MET A 53 -4.77 -9.02 -19.41
C MET A 53 -3.76 -7.93 -19.10
N HIS A 54 -4.22 -6.68 -19.08
CA HIS A 54 -3.39 -5.50 -18.84
C HIS A 54 -3.19 -5.22 -17.35
N VAL A 55 -1.95 -5.01 -16.95
CA VAL A 55 -1.57 -4.53 -15.62
C VAL A 55 -1.10 -3.08 -15.77
N TYR A 56 -1.73 -2.15 -15.06
CA TYR A 56 -1.43 -0.73 -15.11
C TYR A 56 -0.62 -0.24 -13.90
N ASN A 57 -0.66 -0.98 -12.80
CA ASN A 57 0.19 -0.84 -11.62
C ASN A 57 0.13 -2.13 -10.79
N LEU A 58 1.05 -2.32 -9.86
CA LEU A 58 1.11 -3.56 -9.06
C LEU A 58 0.06 -3.61 -7.93
N TYR A 59 -0.61 -2.50 -7.63
CA TYR A 59 -1.59 -2.39 -6.54
C TYR A 59 -3.04 -2.58 -6.97
N ASN A 60 -3.27 -2.83 -8.25
CA ASN A 60 -4.60 -3.14 -8.78
C ASN A 60 -4.57 -4.48 -9.52
N PRO A 61 -5.68 -5.24 -9.49
CA PRO A 61 -5.81 -6.42 -10.32
C PRO A 61 -5.64 -6.10 -11.80
N ALA A 62 -5.23 -7.10 -12.58
CA ALA A 62 -5.19 -6.99 -14.04
C ALA A 62 -6.60 -6.78 -14.63
N PHE A 63 -6.69 -6.07 -15.74
CA PHE A 63 -7.95 -5.84 -16.46
C PHE A 63 -7.94 -6.56 -17.82
N PRO A 64 -9.03 -7.25 -18.16
CA PRO A 64 -10.29 -7.45 -17.45
C PRO A 64 -10.31 -8.78 -16.66
N SER A 65 -9.73 -8.85 -15.46
CA SER A 65 -9.88 -10.03 -14.60
C SER A 65 -11.16 -9.95 -13.74
N PRO A 66 -11.67 -11.04 -13.18
CA PRO A 66 -12.78 -10.99 -12.23
C PRO A 66 -12.52 -10.05 -11.05
N ALA A 67 -11.33 -10.10 -10.46
CA ALA A 67 -10.93 -9.18 -9.39
C ALA A 67 -10.87 -7.72 -9.88
N GLY A 68 -10.42 -7.47 -11.11
CA GLY A 68 -10.39 -6.14 -11.73
C GLY A 68 -11.81 -5.58 -11.96
N MET A 69 -12.73 -6.41 -12.42
CA MET A 69 -14.13 -6.00 -12.58
C MET A 69 -14.78 -5.71 -11.23
N ARG A 70 -14.56 -6.58 -10.23
CA ARG A 70 -15.03 -6.35 -8.87
C ARG A 70 -14.45 -5.07 -8.26
N PHE A 71 -13.17 -4.77 -8.49
CA PHE A 71 -12.55 -3.50 -8.08
C PHE A 71 -13.29 -2.31 -8.69
N LEU A 72 -13.60 -2.34 -9.99
CA LEU A 72 -14.33 -1.28 -10.67
C LEU A 72 -15.75 -1.12 -10.11
N GLU A 73 -16.50 -2.20 -9.97
CA GLU A 73 -17.83 -2.19 -9.37
C GLU A 73 -17.83 -1.57 -7.97
N ARG A 74 -16.83 -1.89 -7.14
CA ARG A 74 -16.65 -1.30 -5.81
C ARG A 74 -16.33 0.21 -5.90
N LYS A 75 -15.49 0.63 -6.84
CA LYS A 75 -15.20 2.05 -7.05
C LYS A 75 -16.44 2.84 -7.45
N LEU A 76 -17.28 2.30 -8.32
CA LEU A 76 -18.56 2.91 -8.68
C LEU A 76 -19.51 2.99 -7.48
N ARG A 77 -19.60 1.94 -6.67
CA ARG A 77 -20.40 1.94 -5.43
C ARG A 77 -19.90 2.99 -4.43
N MET A 78 -18.58 3.13 -4.25
CA MET A 78 -18.00 4.20 -3.41
C MET A 78 -18.47 5.59 -3.86
N MET A 79 -18.47 5.83 -5.16
CA MET A 79 -18.87 7.11 -5.74
C MET A 79 -20.40 7.35 -5.56
N LEU A 80 -21.22 6.34 -5.85
CA LEU A 80 -22.69 6.45 -5.79
C LEU A 80 -23.22 6.58 -4.36
N TYR A 81 -22.67 5.80 -3.42
CA TYR A 81 -23.21 5.74 -2.05
C TYR A 81 -22.39 6.56 -1.06
N LYS A 82 -21.30 7.22 -1.49
CA LYS A 82 -20.36 7.97 -0.63
C LYS A 82 -19.86 7.13 0.56
N MET A 83 -19.70 5.83 0.35
CA MET A 83 -19.22 4.88 1.37
C MET A 83 -17.73 4.60 1.19
N ALA A 84 -16.99 4.55 2.29
CA ALA A 84 -15.59 4.11 2.26
C ALA A 84 -15.53 2.56 2.30
N PHE A 85 -14.76 1.96 1.38
CA PHE A 85 -14.44 0.53 1.37
C PHE A 85 -12.91 0.38 1.37
N PRO A 86 -12.35 -0.58 2.12
CA PRO A 86 -10.92 -0.85 2.02
C PRO A 86 -10.64 -1.47 0.66
N VAL A 87 -9.85 -0.80 -0.15
CA VAL A 87 -9.31 -1.36 -1.40
C VAL A 87 -8.16 -2.28 -1.08
N THR A 88 -7.36 -1.90 -0.07
CA THR A 88 -6.16 -2.60 0.37
C THR A 88 -6.23 -2.98 1.84
N ALA A 89 -5.95 -4.24 2.13
CA ALA A 89 -5.67 -4.72 3.47
C ALA A 89 -4.17 -5.03 3.58
N ASN A 90 -3.45 -4.25 4.40
CA ASN A 90 -2.05 -4.50 4.72
C ASN A 90 -1.98 -5.33 6.00
N LEU A 91 -1.54 -6.56 5.92
CA LEU A 91 -1.54 -7.51 7.02
C LEU A 91 -0.10 -7.84 7.42
N ALA A 92 0.36 -7.30 8.56
CA ALA A 92 1.59 -7.76 9.16
C ALA A 92 1.34 -9.15 9.76
N ILE A 93 1.93 -10.16 9.15
CA ILE A 93 1.73 -11.55 9.57
C ILE A 93 2.78 -12.00 10.59
N THR A 94 3.89 -11.28 10.70
CA THR A 94 4.93 -11.48 11.70
C THR A 94 5.68 -10.17 11.95
N HIS A 95 6.24 -9.99 13.14
CA HIS A 95 7.19 -8.90 13.41
C HIS A 95 8.66 -9.38 13.41
N LYS A 96 8.91 -10.69 13.20
CA LYS A 96 10.26 -11.22 13.05
C LYS A 96 10.90 -10.68 11.77
N CYS A 97 12.15 -10.24 11.86
CA CYS A 97 12.93 -9.77 10.73
C CYS A 97 14.42 -9.98 10.99
N GLN A 98 15.18 -10.30 9.96
CA GLN A 98 16.64 -10.42 10.04
C GLN A 98 17.36 -9.07 9.79
N CYS A 99 16.61 -8.01 9.39
CA CYS A 99 17.14 -6.67 9.21
C CYS A 99 16.90 -5.78 10.43
N GLN A 100 17.76 -4.77 10.62
CA GLN A 100 17.62 -3.73 11.64
C GLN A 100 17.63 -2.34 10.99
N CYS A 101 16.70 -2.13 10.05
CA CYS A 101 16.67 -0.92 9.22
C CYS A 101 16.54 0.35 10.06
N ILE A 102 17.31 1.39 9.68
CA ILE A 102 17.30 2.69 10.39
C ILE A 102 15.93 3.39 10.35
N HIS A 103 15.10 3.08 9.35
CA HIS A 103 13.79 3.70 9.08
C HIS A 103 12.62 2.75 9.32
N CYS A 104 12.82 1.64 10.05
CA CYS A 104 11.80 0.61 10.21
C CYS A 104 10.50 1.18 10.80
N SER A 105 9.40 1.09 10.02
CA SER A 105 8.07 1.55 10.46
C SER A 105 7.42 0.60 11.47
N ALA A 106 7.75 -0.69 11.41
CA ALA A 106 7.17 -1.73 12.25
C ALA A 106 7.85 -1.88 13.62
N ASP A 107 9.08 -1.37 13.77
CA ASP A 107 9.88 -1.54 15.00
C ASP A 107 9.14 -1.18 16.30
N PRO A 108 8.41 -0.05 16.40
CA PRO A 108 7.71 0.31 17.63
C PRO A 108 6.50 -0.56 17.97
N PHE A 109 6.05 -1.39 17.03
CA PHE A 109 4.94 -2.34 17.27
C PHE A 109 5.42 -3.68 17.83
N ILE A 110 6.74 -3.92 17.89
CA ILE A 110 7.29 -5.19 18.36
C ILE A 110 7.11 -5.28 19.87
N ASP A 111 6.36 -6.29 20.30
CA ASP A 111 6.15 -6.62 21.71
C ASP A 111 6.40 -8.14 21.93
N PRO A 112 7.57 -8.52 22.46
CA PRO A 112 7.89 -9.94 22.70
C PRO A 112 6.93 -10.65 23.67
N ALA A 113 6.16 -9.92 24.47
CA ALA A 113 5.18 -10.50 25.39
C ALA A 113 3.87 -10.87 24.69
N LYS A 114 3.61 -10.32 23.51
CA LYS A 114 2.41 -10.63 22.72
C LYS A 114 2.63 -11.83 21.80
N LYS A 115 1.59 -12.65 21.64
CA LYS A 115 1.57 -13.74 20.65
C LYS A 115 1.09 -13.22 19.31
N GLU A 116 1.84 -13.49 18.25
CA GLU A 116 1.39 -13.23 16.87
C GLU A 116 0.11 -14.02 16.56
N LEU A 117 -0.67 -13.52 15.62
CA LEU A 117 -1.89 -14.18 15.16
C LEU A 117 -1.57 -15.55 14.55
N THR A 118 -2.44 -16.52 14.80
CA THR A 118 -2.43 -17.82 14.14
C THR A 118 -2.85 -17.68 12.67
N ILE A 119 -2.59 -18.69 11.86
CA ILE A 119 -3.01 -18.69 10.47
C ILE A 119 -4.54 -18.57 10.33
N GLU A 120 -5.30 -19.22 11.20
CA GLU A 120 -6.78 -19.18 11.16
C GLU A 120 -7.32 -17.80 11.55
N GLU A 121 -6.69 -17.12 12.53
CA GLU A 121 -7.04 -15.74 12.84
C GLU A 121 -6.77 -14.80 11.65
N ILE A 122 -5.64 -14.99 10.94
CA ILE A 122 -5.32 -14.19 9.74
C ILE A 122 -6.30 -14.50 8.61
N LYS A 123 -6.66 -15.75 8.35
CA LYS A 123 -7.67 -16.14 7.35
C LYS A 123 -9.01 -15.47 7.64
N THR A 124 -9.44 -15.43 8.90
CA THR A 124 -10.68 -14.73 9.29
C THR A 124 -10.62 -13.24 8.93
N VAL A 125 -9.46 -12.59 9.12
CA VAL A 125 -9.29 -11.19 8.71
C VAL A 125 -9.28 -11.04 7.19
N VAL A 126 -8.67 -11.97 6.45
CA VAL A 126 -8.70 -11.99 4.97
C VAL A 126 -10.14 -12.08 4.48
N ASP A 127 -10.95 -13.01 5.01
CA ASP A 127 -12.36 -13.15 4.65
C ASP A 127 -13.13 -11.86 4.92
N GLY A 128 -12.96 -11.29 6.12
CA GLY A 128 -13.60 -10.03 6.48
C GLY A 128 -13.18 -8.85 5.60
N ALA A 129 -11.90 -8.78 5.19
CA ALA A 129 -11.40 -7.78 4.26
C ALA A 129 -12.01 -7.95 2.86
N LEU A 130 -12.10 -9.19 2.36
CA LEU A 130 -12.74 -9.51 1.09
C LEU A 130 -14.23 -9.15 1.11
N ASP A 131 -14.94 -9.42 2.20
CA ASP A 131 -16.36 -9.05 2.37
C ASP A 131 -16.56 -7.54 2.42
N LEU A 132 -15.67 -6.80 3.09
CA LEU A 132 -15.64 -5.34 3.06
C LEU A 132 -15.36 -4.78 1.67
N GLY A 133 -14.77 -5.56 0.76
CA GLY A 133 -14.54 -5.15 -0.63
C GLY A 133 -13.09 -5.00 -1.02
N ALA A 134 -12.13 -5.43 -0.20
CA ALA A 134 -10.73 -5.40 -0.56
C ALA A 134 -10.47 -6.15 -1.88
N SER A 135 -9.65 -5.55 -2.73
CA SER A 135 -9.18 -6.11 -4.00
C SER A 135 -7.68 -6.38 -4.00
N LEU A 136 -7.02 -6.03 -2.90
CA LEU A 136 -5.59 -6.23 -2.70
C LEU A 136 -5.34 -6.64 -1.25
N ILE A 137 -4.74 -7.80 -1.06
CA ILE A 137 -4.25 -8.28 0.22
C ILE A 137 -2.72 -8.23 0.18
N ILE A 138 -2.13 -7.38 1.02
CA ILE A 138 -0.67 -7.23 1.11
C ILE A 138 -0.19 -7.89 2.40
N TYR A 139 0.63 -8.91 2.29
CA TYR A 139 1.33 -9.47 3.43
C TYR A 139 2.64 -8.73 3.65
N VAL A 140 2.76 -8.17 4.84
CA VAL A 140 3.90 -7.39 5.31
C VAL A 140 4.31 -7.86 6.72
N GLY A 141 5.10 -7.07 7.40
CA GLY A 141 5.46 -7.29 8.80
C GLY A 141 6.89 -6.87 9.07
N GLY A 142 7.65 -7.72 9.77
CA GLY A 142 9.09 -7.68 9.74
C GLY A 142 9.58 -8.18 8.38
N GLU A 143 9.66 -9.51 8.23
CA GLU A 143 9.88 -10.16 6.93
C GLU A 143 8.88 -11.30 6.75
N PRO A 144 7.91 -11.19 5.83
CA PRO A 144 6.85 -12.19 5.68
C PRO A 144 7.38 -13.59 5.31
N LEU A 145 8.50 -13.67 4.57
CA LEU A 145 9.12 -14.95 4.19
C LEU A 145 9.73 -15.74 5.35
N LEU A 146 9.80 -15.15 6.56
CA LEU A 146 10.17 -15.87 7.78
C LEU A 146 9.00 -16.66 8.37
N ARG A 147 7.78 -16.44 7.88
CA ARG A 147 6.60 -17.15 8.33
C ARG A 147 6.29 -18.32 7.40
N GLU A 148 6.35 -19.54 7.93
CA GLU A 148 6.26 -20.79 7.14
C GLU A 148 4.90 -20.96 6.44
N ASP A 149 3.81 -20.48 7.06
CA ASP A 149 2.45 -20.58 6.53
C ASP A 149 2.07 -19.44 5.55
N LEU A 150 3.02 -18.54 5.20
CA LEU A 150 2.80 -17.49 4.19
C LEU A 150 2.25 -18.03 2.86
N TYR A 151 2.79 -19.15 2.37
CA TYR A 151 2.37 -19.74 1.10
C TYR A 151 0.93 -20.23 1.14
N GLU A 152 0.47 -20.70 2.30
CA GLU A 152 -0.92 -21.08 2.51
C GLU A 152 -1.82 -19.85 2.54
N LEU A 153 -1.41 -18.79 3.22
CA LEU A 153 -2.13 -17.50 3.24
C LEU A 153 -2.28 -16.92 1.82
N ILE A 154 -1.24 -16.98 0.99
CA ILE A 154 -1.29 -16.55 -0.42
C ILE A 154 -2.29 -17.40 -1.21
N ARG A 155 -2.29 -18.74 -1.04
CA ARG A 155 -3.26 -19.62 -1.70
C ARG A 155 -4.69 -19.35 -1.25
N TYR A 156 -4.88 -19.04 0.03
CA TYR A 156 -6.19 -18.81 0.63
C TYR A 156 -6.94 -17.62 0.03
N VAL A 157 -6.25 -16.56 -0.39
CA VAL A 157 -6.90 -15.42 -1.04
C VAL A 157 -7.68 -15.87 -2.26
N ASP A 158 -8.99 -15.57 -2.31
CA ASP A 158 -9.83 -15.76 -3.49
C ASP A 158 -9.43 -14.80 -4.61
N LYS A 159 -8.71 -15.34 -5.63
CA LYS A 159 -8.16 -14.56 -6.76
C LYS A 159 -9.23 -14.00 -7.70
N THR A 160 -10.48 -14.41 -7.54
CA THR A 160 -11.60 -13.77 -8.24
C THR A 160 -12.04 -12.48 -7.57
N LYS A 161 -11.64 -12.28 -6.31
CA LYS A 161 -12.00 -11.10 -5.50
C LYS A 161 -10.84 -10.15 -5.29
N ALA A 162 -9.62 -10.65 -5.10
CA ALA A 162 -8.45 -9.84 -4.79
C ALA A 162 -7.17 -10.51 -5.28
N ILE A 163 -6.12 -9.70 -5.42
CA ILE A 163 -4.76 -10.19 -5.69
C ILE A 163 -3.93 -10.20 -4.40
N PRO A 164 -3.13 -11.27 -4.16
CA PRO A 164 -2.14 -11.28 -3.08
C PRO A 164 -0.83 -10.63 -3.52
N MET A 165 -0.24 -9.83 -2.62
CA MET A 165 1.05 -9.17 -2.80
C MET A 165 1.88 -9.32 -1.51
N ILE A 166 3.20 -9.26 -1.61
CA ILE A 166 4.10 -9.17 -0.45
C ILE A 166 5.05 -7.98 -0.58
N PHE A 167 5.47 -7.43 0.57
CA PHE A 167 6.66 -6.59 0.68
C PHE A 167 7.75 -7.38 1.38
N THR A 168 8.94 -7.42 0.81
CA THR A 168 10.06 -8.21 1.31
C THR A 168 11.38 -7.45 1.23
N ASN A 169 12.32 -7.76 2.12
CA ASN A 169 13.69 -7.28 2.01
C ASN A 169 14.52 -8.04 0.94
N GLY A 170 13.98 -9.12 0.38
CA GLY A 170 14.59 -9.90 -0.69
C GLY A 170 15.60 -10.97 -0.26
N LEU A 171 16.01 -10.99 1.01
CA LEU A 171 17.05 -11.92 1.49
C LEU A 171 16.68 -13.40 1.37
N LEU A 172 15.39 -13.71 1.44
CA LEU A 172 14.86 -15.07 1.38
C LEU A 172 14.22 -15.43 0.04
N LEU A 173 14.44 -14.64 -1.01
CA LEU A 173 14.00 -14.96 -2.38
C LEU A 173 14.95 -15.99 -3.03
N THR A 174 15.11 -17.15 -2.37
CA THR A 174 15.81 -18.32 -2.91
C THR A 174 15.01 -18.95 -4.04
N GLU A 175 15.63 -19.79 -4.86
CA GLU A 175 14.92 -20.52 -5.92
C GLU A 175 13.72 -21.30 -5.36
N GLU A 176 13.91 -22.04 -4.27
CA GLU A 176 12.88 -22.81 -3.61
C GLU A 176 11.70 -21.94 -3.16
N ASN A 177 11.97 -20.85 -2.46
CA ASN A 177 10.93 -19.95 -1.93
C ASN A 177 10.17 -19.26 -3.08
N VAL A 178 10.87 -18.86 -4.12
CA VAL A 178 10.26 -18.25 -5.32
C VAL A 178 9.32 -19.24 -6.02
N GLN A 179 9.71 -20.50 -6.17
CA GLN A 179 8.83 -21.53 -6.73
C GLN A 179 7.59 -21.78 -5.86
N LYS A 180 7.75 -21.75 -4.52
CA LYS A 180 6.61 -21.85 -3.59
C LYS A 180 5.67 -20.65 -3.73
N LEU A 181 6.19 -19.42 -3.87
CA LEU A 181 5.41 -18.21 -4.08
C LEU A 181 4.62 -18.27 -5.40
N ALA A 182 5.27 -18.64 -6.49
CA ALA A 182 4.63 -18.78 -7.79
C ALA A 182 3.51 -19.84 -7.75
N LYS A 183 3.80 -21.03 -7.18
CA LYS A 183 2.80 -22.12 -7.02
C LYS A 183 1.64 -21.71 -6.10
N ALA A 184 1.86 -20.81 -5.13
CA ALA A 184 0.80 -20.28 -4.28
C ALA A 184 -0.08 -19.23 -5.01
N GLY A 185 0.33 -18.76 -6.19
CA GLY A 185 -0.39 -17.76 -6.98
C GLY A 185 -0.16 -16.34 -6.47
N LEU A 186 1.07 -16.02 -6.03
CA LEU A 186 1.45 -14.64 -5.73
C LEU A 186 1.38 -13.80 -7.01
N PHE A 187 0.62 -12.71 -6.99
CA PHE A 187 0.47 -11.83 -8.14
C PHE A 187 1.70 -10.94 -8.35
N SER A 188 2.16 -10.30 -7.28
CA SER A 188 3.29 -9.39 -7.34
C SER A 188 4.02 -9.28 -6.00
N LEU A 189 5.22 -8.74 -6.03
CA LEU A 189 5.94 -8.37 -4.82
C LEU A 189 6.70 -7.05 -5.01
N ASN A 190 6.84 -6.29 -3.91
CA ASN A 190 7.76 -5.17 -3.82
C ASN A 190 8.97 -5.56 -3.00
N ILE A 191 10.14 -5.40 -3.60
CA ILE A 191 11.43 -5.58 -2.91
C ILE A 191 11.87 -4.22 -2.39
N SER A 192 12.22 -4.19 -1.12
CA SER A 192 12.67 -2.96 -0.47
C SER A 192 14.12 -2.66 -0.85
N ILE A 193 14.34 -1.66 -1.71
CA ILE A 193 15.66 -1.21 -2.16
C ILE A 193 15.75 0.30 -1.95
N ASP A 194 16.53 0.74 -0.95
CA ASP A 194 16.53 2.12 -0.47
C ASP A 194 17.58 3.02 -1.13
N SER A 195 18.54 2.44 -1.84
CA SER A 195 19.62 3.19 -2.49
C SER A 195 20.05 2.54 -3.79
N SER A 196 20.56 3.36 -4.71
CA SER A 196 21.28 2.90 -5.91
C SER A 196 22.72 2.46 -5.62
N GLU A 197 23.18 2.66 -4.39
CA GLU A 197 24.54 2.35 -3.93
C GLU A 197 24.49 1.14 -3.00
N PRO A 198 25.16 0.02 -3.34
CA PRO A 198 25.08 -1.22 -2.57
C PRO A 198 25.48 -1.07 -1.10
N GLU A 199 26.55 -0.36 -0.83
CA GLU A 199 27.08 -0.16 0.52
C GLU A 199 26.08 0.62 1.38
N LEU A 200 25.51 1.69 0.84
CA LEU A 200 24.53 2.53 1.53
C LEU A 200 23.22 1.76 1.80
N HIS A 201 22.77 0.96 0.84
CA HIS A 201 21.59 0.10 1.05
C HIS A 201 21.86 -0.94 2.15
N ASN A 202 23.02 -1.60 2.12
CA ASN A 202 23.39 -2.60 3.14
C ASN A 202 23.50 -1.97 4.53
N GLU A 203 24.03 -0.76 4.63
CA GLU A 203 24.07 0.02 5.87
C GLU A 203 22.67 0.35 6.38
N PHE A 204 21.77 0.85 5.52
CA PHE A 204 20.39 1.18 5.89
C PHE A 204 19.61 -0.02 6.40
N ARG A 205 19.90 -1.21 5.89
CA ARG A 205 19.26 -2.47 6.28
C ARG A 205 20.00 -3.18 7.41
N ALA A 206 21.22 -2.74 7.74
CA ALA A 206 22.14 -3.38 8.68
C ALA A 206 22.43 -4.85 8.34
N VAL A 207 22.51 -5.20 7.06
CA VAL A 207 22.79 -6.55 6.56
C VAL A 207 23.75 -6.48 5.36
N PRO A 208 25.00 -6.95 5.51
CA PRO A 208 25.95 -7.06 4.41
C PRO A 208 25.41 -7.93 3.27
N GLY A 209 25.60 -7.47 2.03
CA GLY A 209 25.18 -8.20 0.82
C GLY A 209 23.66 -8.21 0.57
N CYS A 210 22.87 -7.46 1.35
CA CYS A 210 21.40 -7.36 1.18
C CYS A 210 21.04 -6.85 -0.22
N TYR A 211 21.76 -5.86 -0.72
CA TYR A 211 21.55 -5.29 -2.06
C TYR A 211 21.64 -6.36 -3.15
N GLN A 212 22.75 -7.09 -3.18
CA GLN A 212 22.99 -8.13 -4.19
C GLN A 212 21.90 -9.21 -4.14
N LYS A 213 21.57 -9.72 -2.94
CA LYS A 213 20.53 -10.73 -2.76
C LYS A 213 19.13 -10.25 -3.21
N ALA A 214 18.82 -8.97 -2.99
CA ALA A 214 17.55 -8.38 -3.41
C ALA A 214 17.39 -8.41 -4.95
N PHE A 215 18.44 -8.05 -5.70
CA PHE A 215 18.42 -8.08 -7.17
C PHE A 215 18.42 -9.51 -7.74
N GLU A 216 19.20 -10.42 -7.18
CA GLU A 216 19.18 -11.84 -7.55
C GLU A 216 17.79 -12.46 -7.29
N GLY A 217 17.18 -12.12 -6.15
CA GLY A 217 15.82 -12.54 -5.83
C GLY A 217 14.79 -12.00 -6.80
N ALA A 218 14.91 -10.72 -7.19
CA ALA A 218 14.06 -10.11 -8.21
C ALA A 218 14.14 -10.84 -9.55
N GLU A 219 15.34 -11.19 -9.98
CA GLU A 219 15.56 -11.93 -11.23
C GLU A 219 14.89 -13.31 -11.19
N ARG A 220 15.03 -14.06 -10.06
CA ARG A 220 14.35 -15.35 -9.87
C ARG A 220 12.84 -15.20 -9.93
N CYS A 221 12.28 -14.18 -9.28
CA CYS A 221 10.83 -13.92 -9.30
C CYS A 221 10.32 -13.64 -10.71
N ARG A 222 11.01 -12.82 -11.50
CA ARG A 222 10.63 -12.53 -12.89
C ARG A 222 10.68 -13.79 -13.76
N LYS A 223 11.72 -14.63 -13.61
CA LYS A 223 11.82 -15.92 -14.32
C LYS A 223 10.67 -16.88 -13.95
N ALA A 224 10.16 -16.78 -12.72
CA ALA A 224 9.01 -17.55 -12.26
C ALA A 224 7.64 -16.92 -12.61
N GLY A 225 7.62 -15.79 -13.35
CA GLY A 225 6.39 -15.13 -13.79
C GLY A 225 5.74 -14.22 -12.73
N ILE A 226 6.40 -13.95 -11.59
CA ILE A 226 5.90 -13.06 -10.56
C ILE A 226 6.28 -11.62 -10.92
N LEU A 227 5.32 -10.71 -10.92
CA LEU A 227 5.56 -9.29 -11.16
C LEU A 227 6.38 -8.68 -10.02
N THR A 228 7.46 -7.97 -10.36
CA THR A 228 8.38 -7.41 -9.38
C THR A 228 8.38 -5.88 -9.40
N GLY A 229 8.27 -5.28 -8.22
CA GLY A 229 8.46 -3.86 -8.01
C GLY A 229 9.58 -3.56 -7.02
N ILE A 230 10.04 -2.32 -7.02
CA ILE A 230 10.90 -1.75 -5.98
C ILE A 230 10.03 -0.89 -5.06
N SER A 231 10.20 -1.05 -3.75
CA SER A 231 9.75 -0.10 -2.74
C SER A 231 10.96 0.66 -2.21
N THR A 232 10.93 1.97 -2.30
CA THR A 232 11.99 2.87 -1.84
C THR A 232 11.41 4.11 -1.18
N TYR A 233 12.23 4.86 -0.44
CA TYR A 233 11.85 6.17 0.06
C TYR A 233 12.84 7.24 -0.41
N ALA A 234 12.30 8.44 -0.67
CA ALA A 234 13.07 9.58 -1.08
C ALA A 234 13.37 10.50 0.10
N THR A 235 14.61 10.94 0.20
CA THR A 235 15.06 12.00 1.10
C THR A 235 15.48 13.22 0.29
N SER A 236 15.55 14.40 0.93
CA SER A 236 16.08 15.61 0.30
C SER A 236 17.47 15.38 -0.31
N GLU A 237 18.32 14.62 0.40
CA GLU A 237 19.66 14.26 -0.10
C GLU A 237 19.59 13.40 -1.36
N SER A 238 18.82 12.27 -1.32
CA SER A 238 18.77 11.33 -2.45
C SER A 238 18.19 11.97 -3.73
N ILE A 239 17.31 12.95 -3.58
CA ILE A 239 16.76 13.74 -4.69
C ILE A 239 17.86 14.65 -5.27
N LYS A 240 18.50 15.47 -4.42
CA LYS A 240 19.49 16.48 -4.84
C LYS A 240 20.78 15.88 -5.40
N THR A 241 21.16 14.70 -4.91
CA THR A 241 22.38 14.00 -5.36
C THR A 241 22.13 13.05 -6.55
N GLY A 242 20.90 13.00 -7.10
CA GLY A 242 20.55 12.15 -8.25
C GLY A 242 20.44 10.66 -7.93
N LYS A 243 20.52 10.24 -6.66
CA LYS A 243 20.43 8.82 -6.26
C LYS A 243 19.08 8.21 -6.62
N VAL A 244 17.98 8.99 -6.55
CA VAL A 244 16.65 8.55 -6.98
C VAL A 244 16.63 8.24 -8.48
N GLU A 245 17.14 9.15 -9.32
CA GLU A 245 17.20 8.91 -10.78
C GLU A 245 18.07 7.71 -11.13
N LYS A 246 19.22 7.56 -10.47
CA LYS A 246 20.10 6.41 -10.63
C LYS A 246 19.39 5.09 -10.29
N LEU A 247 18.61 5.06 -9.20
CA LEU A 247 17.83 3.87 -8.82
C LEU A 247 16.74 3.56 -9.85
N LEU A 248 16.03 4.57 -10.36
CA LEU A 248 15.04 4.40 -11.41
C LEU A 248 15.65 3.82 -12.70
N LYS A 249 16.83 4.29 -13.08
CA LYS A 249 17.58 3.75 -14.23
C LYS A 249 17.96 2.29 -14.02
N ILE A 250 18.51 1.94 -12.86
CA ILE A 250 18.85 0.55 -12.51
C ILE A 250 17.58 -0.31 -12.56
N ALA A 251 16.45 0.16 -12.02
CA ALA A 251 15.20 -0.56 -12.04
C ALA A 251 14.72 -0.87 -13.47
N GLN A 252 14.84 0.10 -14.39
CA GLN A 252 14.54 -0.10 -15.81
C GLN A 252 15.47 -1.15 -16.46
N GLU A 253 16.78 -1.01 -16.26
CA GLU A 253 17.79 -1.91 -16.82
C GLU A 253 17.64 -3.34 -16.28
N GLN A 254 17.22 -3.48 -15.03
CA GLN A 254 16.96 -4.76 -14.38
C GLN A 254 15.56 -5.33 -14.65
N GLY A 255 14.71 -4.65 -15.41
CA GLY A 255 13.39 -5.13 -15.82
C GLY A 255 12.33 -5.19 -14.72
N PHE A 256 12.39 -4.31 -13.73
CA PHE A 256 11.31 -4.17 -12.78
C PHE A 256 10.04 -3.61 -13.44
N SER A 257 8.88 -4.12 -13.03
CA SER A 257 7.58 -3.67 -13.56
C SER A 257 7.20 -2.29 -13.01
N GLU A 258 7.58 -1.98 -11.78
CA GLU A 258 7.19 -0.73 -11.11
C GLU A 258 8.19 -0.31 -10.02
N VAL A 259 8.30 1.00 -9.80
CA VAL A 259 8.98 1.56 -8.61
C VAL A 259 7.97 2.39 -7.81
N THR A 260 7.80 2.05 -6.54
CA THR A 260 7.02 2.85 -5.58
C THR A 260 7.98 3.68 -4.73
N ILE A 261 7.83 5.00 -4.83
CA ILE A 261 8.65 5.97 -4.10
C ILE A 261 7.80 6.60 -2.99
N PHE A 262 8.11 6.25 -1.74
CA PHE A 262 7.53 6.88 -0.58
C PHE A 262 8.27 8.19 -0.26
N ASP A 263 7.53 9.23 0.16
CA ASP A 263 8.13 10.33 0.88
C ASP A 263 8.69 9.79 2.20
N CYS A 264 9.73 10.41 2.75
CA CYS A 264 10.16 10.07 4.09
C CYS A 264 9.06 10.47 5.10
N ILE A 265 8.35 9.47 5.63
CA ILE A 265 7.24 9.66 6.57
C ILE A 265 7.78 9.49 7.99
N PRO A 266 7.54 10.47 8.90
CA PRO A 266 7.94 10.36 10.29
C PRO A 266 7.09 9.31 11.02
N SER A 267 7.53 8.06 10.96
CA SER A 267 6.88 6.87 11.53
C SER A 267 7.95 5.90 12.05
N GLY A 268 7.56 4.90 12.78
CA GLY A 268 8.47 3.89 13.27
C GLY A 268 9.62 4.50 14.10
N ARG A 269 10.85 4.13 13.76
CA ARG A 269 12.06 4.71 14.39
C ARG A 269 12.20 6.21 14.18
N PHE A 270 11.57 6.76 13.12
CA PHE A 270 11.55 8.21 12.85
C PHE A 270 10.27 8.89 13.35
N LEU A 271 9.45 8.24 14.20
CA LEU A 271 8.15 8.77 14.62
C LEU A 271 8.22 10.21 15.17
N LYS A 272 9.25 10.55 15.90
CA LYS A 272 9.46 11.90 16.48
C LYS A 272 10.39 12.78 15.65
N ASP A 273 11.01 12.25 14.58
CA ASP A 273 11.92 13.00 13.71
C ASP A 273 11.19 13.55 12.49
N THR A 274 10.83 14.83 12.53
CA THR A 274 10.20 15.53 11.40
C THR A 274 11.20 16.21 10.47
N SER A 275 12.51 16.18 10.77
CA SER A 275 13.55 16.84 9.97
C SER A 275 13.71 16.23 8.58
N LYS A 276 13.27 14.98 8.42
CA LYS A 276 13.34 14.22 7.16
C LYS A 276 12.13 14.40 6.24
N ILE A 277 11.11 15.15 6.66
CA ILE A 277 9.95 15.46 5.82
C ILE A 277 10.42 16.29 4.63
N LEU A 278 10.06 15.86 3.43
CA LEU A 278 10.41 16.57 2.20
C LEU A 278 9.83 17.98 2.18
N THR A 279 10.65 18.94 1.80
CA THR A 279 10.20 20.34 1.57
C THR A 279 9.32 20.40 0.31
N ALA A 280 8.63 21.53 0.11
CA ALA A 280 7.85 21.74 -1.11
C ALA A 280 8.74 21.70 -2.38
N GLU A 281 9.96 22.19 -2.31
CA GLU A 281 10.92 22.16 -3.42
C GLU A 281 11.42 20.73 -3.68
N ASP A 282 11.74 19.95 -2.65
CA ASP A 282 12.12 18.54 -2.81
C ASP A 282 11.00 17.74 -3.50
N ARG A 283 9.74 17.95 -3.09
CA ARG A 283 8.57 17.31 -3.72
C ARG A 283 8.41 17.71 -5.17
N LYS A 284 8.60 19.00 -5.50
CA LYS A 284 8.53 19.50 -6.87
C LYS A 284 9.58 18.84 -7.75
N GLN A 285 10.82 18.72 -7.25
CA GLN A 285 11.90 18.03 -7.96
C GLN A 285 11.61 16.53 -8.13
N LEU A 286 11.15 15.84 -7.08
CA LEU A 286 10.77 14.43 -7.13
C LEU A 286 9.63 14.19 -8.14
N ILE A 287 8.63 15.06 -8.18
CA ILE A 287 7.53 15.00 -9.15
C ILE A 287 8.05 15.20 -10.58
N ALA A 288 8.98 16.12 -10.79
CA ALA A 288 9.59 16.35 -12.12
C ALA A 288 10.38 15.11 -12.59
N ILE A 289 11.19 14.52 -11.72
CA ILE A 289 11.91 13.27 -11.99
C ILE A 289 10.91 12.16 -12.37
N THR A 290 9.87 11.96 -11.55
CA THR A 290 8.87 10.92 -11.77
C THR A 290 8.17 11.09 -13.12
N ARG A 291 7.77 12.32 -13.49
CA ARG A 291 7.12 12.61 -14.77
C ARG A 291 8.02 12.31 -15.95
N LYS A 292 9.28 12.75 -15.90
CA LYS A 292 10.29 12.45 -16.92
C LYS A 292 10.36 10.95 -17.23
N TYR A 293 10.44 10.10 -16.20
CA TYR A 293 10.51 8.65 -16.36
C TYR A 293 9.16 8.03 -16.78
N HIS A 294 8.04 8.61 -16.38
CA HIS A 294 6.72 8.16 -16.80
C HIS A 294 6.47 8.42 -18.30
N GLU A 295 6.99 9.52 -18.83
CA GLU A 295 6.88 9.92 -20.24
C GLU A 295 7.82 9.16 -21.17
N MET A 296 8.86 8.48 -20.61
CA MET A 296 9.77 7.67 -21.41
C MET A 296 9.03 6.47 -22.03
N ASN A 297 9.43 6.09 -23.25
CA ASN A 297 8.90 4.91 -23.94
C ASN A 297 9.48 3.62 -23.34
N HIS A 298 9.15 3.36 -22.07
CA HIS A 298 9.54 2.17 -21.33
C HIS A 298 8.35 1.68 -20.49
N PRO A 299 8.07 0.37 -20.40
CA PRO A 299 6.88 -0.14 -19.73
C PRO A 299 6.86 0.10 -18.21
N MET A 300 8.00 0.24 -17.54
CA MET A 300 8.06 0.39 -16.09
C MET A 300 7.16 1.53 -15.57
N GLY A 301 6.30 1.20 -14.60
CA GLY A 301 5.48 2.15 -13.86
C GLY A 301 6.24 2.85 -12.74
N ILE A 302 5.76 4.02 -12.32
CA ILE A 302 6.25 4.70 -11.12
C ILE A 302 5.08 5.21 -10.31
N ASN A 303 4.99 4.75 -9.06
CA ASN A 303 4.11 5.28 -8.03
C ASN A 303 4.88 6.25 -7.14
N CYS A 304 4.53 7.52 -7.15
CA CYS A 304 5.17 8.55 -6.32
C CYS A 304 4.18 9.08 -5.29
N MET A 305 4.48 8.89 -4.01
CA MET A 305 3.59 9.31 -2.93
C MET A 305 3.45 10.82 -2.83
N SER A 306 4.46 11.60 -3.23
CA SER A 306 4.34 13.07 -3.36
C SER A 306 3.25 13.51 -4.35
N ILE A 307 2.96 12.71 -5.38
CA ILE A 307 1.86 12.96 -6.32
C ILE A 307 0.55 12.45 -5.71
N ILE A 308 0.54 11.23 -5.21
CA ILE A 308 -0.67 10.54 -4.75
C ILE A 308 -1.22 11.19 -3.48
N ASN A 309 -0.36 11.45 -2.49
CA ASN A 309 -0.72 12.06 -1.21
C ASN A 309 -0.74 13.60 -1.29
N SER A 310 -1.28 14.15 -2.36
CA SER A 310 -1.39 15.60 -2.58
C SER A 310 -2.84 16.05 -2.70
N PRO A 311 -3.13 17.35 -2.56
CA PRO A 311 -4.48 17.89 -2.74
C PRO A 311 -5.07 17.60 -4.13
N ARG A 312 -4.21 17.52 -5.16
CA ARG A 312 -4.61 17.18 -6.55
C ARG A 312 -4.62 15.68 -6.81
N GLY A 313 -4.05 14.87 -5.91
CA GLY A 313 -4.05 13.42 -5.97
C GLY A 313 -5.20 12.79 -5.18
N VAL A 314 -4.99 11.57 -4.70
CA VAL A 314 -5.98 10.86 -3.88
C VAL A 314 -6.04 11.42 -2.45
N GLY A 315 -4.93 11.95 -1.93
CA GLY A 315 -4.78 12.33 -0.53
C GLY A 315 -4.39 11.13 0.34
N CYS A 316 -4.66 11.20 1.63
CA CYS A 316 -4.34 10.12 2.57
C CYS A 316 -5.25 8.91 2.36
N TYR A 317 -4.66 7.73 2.16
CA TYR A 317 -5.39 6.47 2.03
C TYR A 317 -5.91 5.91 3.37
N GLY A 318 -5.22 6.25 4.48
CA GLY A 318 -5.51 5.69 5.80
C GLY A 318 -6.96 5.90 6.22
N ALA A 319 -7.65 4.83 6.57
CA ALA A 319 -9.06 4.82 6.93
C ALA A 319 -10.04 5.27 5.82
N GLN A 320 -9.56 5.48 4.58
CA GLN A 320 -10.42 5.84 3.45
C GLN A 320 -10.51 4.69 2.43
N SER A 321 -9.38 4.06 2.15
CA SER A 321 -9.30 2.96 1.20
C SER A 321 -8.30 1.88 1.62
N GLN A 322 -7.73 1.99 2.80
CA GLN A 322 -6.84 0.96 3.37
C GLN A 322 -6.91 0.92 4.89
N PHE A 323 -6.51 -0.22 5.43
CA PHE A 323 -6.14 -0.40 6.82
C PHE A 323 -4.85 -1.22 6.92
N TYR A 324 -4.25 -1.19 8.10
CA TYR A 324 -3.09 -2.00 8.44
C TYR A 324 -3.40 -2.80 9.70
N MET A 325 -3.01 -4.07 9.72
CA MET A 325 -3.09 -4.95 10.87
C MET A 325 -1.69 -5.26 11.38
N THR A 326 -1.43 -5.04 12.67
CA THR A 326 -0.20 -5.54 13.32
C THR A 326 -0.21 -7.06 13.40
N ALA A 327 0.95 -7.68 13.58
CA ALA A 327 1.02 -9.14 13.76
C ALA A 327 0.28 -9.64 15.03
N TYR A 328 -0.13 -8.74 15.90
CA TYR A 328 -0.90 -9.02 17.12
C TYR A 328 -2.39 -8.76 16.99
N GLY A 329 -2.85 -8.31 15.80
CA GLY A 329 -4.26 -8.10 15.49
C GLY A 329 -4.80 -6.68 15.70
N ASP A 330 -3.96 -5.72 16.10
CA ASP A 330 -4.38 -4.33 16.21
C ASP A 330 -4.60 -3.71 14.82
N ILE A 331 -5.69 -2.98 14.61
CA ILE A 331 -6.04 -2.36 13.32
C ILE A 331 -5.79 -0.87 13.35
N ASN A 332 -4.87 -0.44 12.50
CA ASN A 332 -4.48 0.96 12.31
C ASN A 332 -4.97 1.50 10.96
N PRO A 333 -5.08 2.82 10.77
CA PRO A 333 -5.44 3.43 9.47
C PRO A 333 -4.45 3.10 8.33
N CYS A 334 -3.16 2.98 8.64
CA CYS A 334 -2.09 2.56 7.74
C CYS A 334 -0.87 2.10 8.54
N ASP A 335 0.10 1.54 7.86
CA ASP A 335 1.37 1.03 8.39
C ASP A 335 2.32 2.10 8.99
N PHE A 336 2.05 3.37 8.74
CA PHE A 336 2.80 4.49 9.30
C PHE A 336 2.12 5.15 10.51
N ASN A 337 0.82 4.87 10.73
CA ASN A 337 0.03 5.52 11.76
C ASN A 337 -0.07 4.64 13.00
N PRO A 338 0.45 5.07 14.16
CA PRO A 338 0.51 4.25 15.36
C PRO A 338 -0.77 4.31 16.23
N ILE A 339 -1.90 4.68 15.65
CA ILE A 339 -3.19 4.75 16.35
C ILE A 339 -4.04 3.56 15.93
N ASN A 340 -4.52 2.76 16.89
CA ASN A 340 -5.41 1.65 16.58
C ASN A 340 -6.88 1.96 16.90
N PHE A 341 -7.77 1.26 16.22
CA PHE A 341 -9.23 1.37 16.36
C PHE A 341 -9.87 0.13 16.96
N GLY A 342 -9.08 -0.86 17.31
CA GLY A 342 -9.51 -2.11 17.92
C GLY A 342 -8.62 -3.27 17.53
N ASN A 343 -8.87 -4.45 18.11
CA ASN A 343 -8.11 -5.67 17.87
C ASN A 343 -9.04 -6.77 17.32
N VAL A 344 -8.58 -7.52 16.32
CA VAL A 344 -9.39 -8.55 15.64
C VAL A 344 -9.71 -9.77 16.51
N ARG A 345 -9.03 -9.93 17.64
CA ARG A 345 -9.37 -10.93 18.67
C ARG A 345 -10.57 -10.51 19.52
N GLU A 346 -10.87 -9.22 19.57
CA GLU A 346 -11.92 -8.64 20.42
C GLU A 346 -13.19 -8.32 19.62
N MET A 347 -13.05 -7.92 18.36
CA MET A 347 -14.18 -7.59 17.49
C MET A 347 -13.88 -7.86 16.01
N PRO A 348 -14.93 -8.16 15.20
CA PRO A 348 -14.75 -8.38 13.76
C PRO A 348 -14.18 -7.16 13.04
N ILE A 349 -13.37 -7.41 12.01
CA ILE A 349 -12.76 -6.32 11.20
C ILE A 349 -13.80 -5.37 10.60
N GLN A 350 -15.01 -5.84 10.30
CA GLN A 350 -16.10 -5.01 9.78
C GLN A 350 -16.53 -3.93 10.78
N GLU A 351 -16.57 -4.25 12.06
CA GLU A 351 -16.92 -3.31 13.13
C GLU A 351 -15.79 -2.32 13.37
N ILE A 352 -14.54 -2.80 13.37
CA ILE A 352 -13.35 -1.93 13.50
C ILE A 352 -13.28 -0.96 12.31
N TRP A 353 -13.50 -1.45 11.09
CA TRP A 353 -13.54 -0.62 9.89
C TRP A 353 -14.64 0.45 9.99
N LYS A 354 -15.86 0.06 10.39
CA LYS A 354 -16.96 0.99 10.60
C LYS A 354 -16.59 2.07 11.62
N LYS A 355 -16.04 1.69 12.78
CA LYS A 355 -15.56 2.62 13.81
C LYS A 355 -14.55 3.61 13.25
N MET A 356 -13.58 3.13 12.45
CA MET A 356 -12.55 3.95 11.86
C MET A 356 -13.10 4.95 10.84
N VAL A 357 -13.94 4.53 9.89
CA VAL A 357 -14.47 5.41 8.83
C VAL A 357 -15.56 6.36 9.29
N THR A 358 -16.17 6.11 10.46
CA THR A 358 -17.15 7.03 11.07
C THR A 358 -16.53 7.99 12.08
N HIS A 359 -15.26 7.78 12.45
CA HIS A 359 -14.56 8.68 13.38
C HIS A 359 -14.42 10.08 12.76
N PRO A 360 -14.71 11.19 13.50
CA PRO A 360 -14.74 12.56 12.96
C PRO A 360 -13.51 12.95 12.17
N ASP A 361 -12.32 12.58 12.64
CA ASP A 361 -11.05 12.92 11.97
C ASP A 361 -10.68 11.99 10.81
N PHE A 362 -11.35 10.84 10.64
CA PHE A 362 -11.06 9.85 9.61
C PHE A 362 -12.21 9.65 8.62
N SER A 363 -13.40 10.17 8.91
CA SER A 363 -14.58 10.05 8.04
C SER A 363 -14.50 10.87 6.75
N LYS A 364 -13.59 11.87 6.70
CA LYS A 364 -13.42 12.74 5.54
C LYS A 364 -12.06 12.52 4.88
N ARG A 365 -12.01 12.76 3.57
CA ARG A 365 -10.74 12.79 2.83
C ARG A 365 -9.78 13.80 3.46
N TYR A 366 -8.55 13.36 3.73
CA TYR A 366 -7.46 14.23 4.16
C TYR A 366 -6.54 14.50 2.97
N PRO A 367 -6.25 15.78 2.65
CA PRO A 367 -5.64 16.13 1.36
C PRO A 367 -4.18 15.69 1.20
N THR A 368 -3.48 15.42 2.31
CA THR A 368 -2.06 15.03 2.33
C THR A 368 -1.85 13.86 3.28
N CYS A 369 -0.63 13.35 3.41
CA CYS A 369 -0.32 12.34 4.43
C CYS A 369 -0.54 12.92 5.84
N ARG A 370 -1.39 12.27 6.65
CA ARG A 370 -1.67 12.68 8.04
C ARG A 370 -0.39 12.74 8.89
N MET A 371 0.49 11.75 8.75
CA MET A 371 1.73 11.68 9.52
C MET A 371 2.73 12.81 9.23
N GLN A 372 2.60 13.48 8.08
CA GLN A 372 3.41 14.65 7.71
C GLN A 372 2.71 15.97 8.05
N SER A 373 1.44 15.94 8.43
CA SER A 373 0.65 17.13 8.78
C SER A 373 0.97 17.61 10.19
N LYS A 374 1.37 18.88 10.34
CA LYS A 374 1.61 19.50 11.65
C LYS A 374 0.37 19.44 12.55
N ALA A 375 -0.81 19.74 12.00
CA ALA A 375 -2.07 19.72 12.76
C ALA A 375 -2.40 18.31 13.28
N TYR A 376 -2.29 17.28 12.42
CA TYR A 376 -2.51 15.91 12.82
C TYR A 376 -1.51 15.45 13.88
N ARG A 377 -0.24 15.75 13.69
CA ARG A 377 0.82 15.38 14.63
C ARG A 377 0.62 16.03 15.99
N LYS A 378 0.33 17.34 16.02
CA LYS A 378 0.06 18.08 17.26
C LYS A 378 -1.07 17.43 18.08
N LYS A 379 -2.10 16.88 17.38
CA LYS A 379 -3.24 16.24 18.04
C LYS A 379 -2.94 14.80 18.49
N TYR A 380 -2.29 14.00 17.66
CA TYR A 380 -2.23 12.54 17.84
C TYR A 380 -0.85 11.98 18.14
N ILE A 381 0.22 12.63 17.70
CA ILE A 381 1.57 12.05 17.73
C ILE A 381 2.46 12.74 18.75
N ASP A 382 2.49 14.08 18.73
CA ASP A 382 3.42 14.83 19.56
C ASP A 382 3.12 14.71 21.08
N PRO A 383 1.83 14.58 21.50
CA PRO A 383 1.49 14.34 22.91
C PRO A 383 1.89 12.97 23.44
N LEU A 384 2.13 11.97 22.55
CA LEU A 384 2.48 10.63 23.00
C LEU A 384 3.79 10.62 23.79
N PRO A 385 3.84 9.96 24.97
CA PRO A 385 5.09 9.80 25.72
C PRO A 385 6.17 9.10 24.90
N LYS A 386 7.44 9.42 25.15
CA LYS A 386 8.57 8.80 24.41
C LYS A 386 8.60 7.28 24.50
N ASN A 387 8.17 6.72 25.64
CA ASN A 387 8.21 5.28 25.92
C ASN A 387 6.81 4.64 25.85
N VAL A 388 5.84 5.27 25.18
CA VAL A 388 4.52 4.68 25.01
C VAL A 388 4.61 3.42 24.16
N ARG A 389 3.88 2.39 24.56
CA ARG A 389 3.72 1.18 23.72
C ARG A 389 2.80 1.50 22.55
N LEU A 390 3.21 1.11 21.38
CA LEU A 390 2.45 1.33 20.14
C LEU A 390 1.86 0.02 19.62
N PRO A 391 0.73 0.05 18.94
CA PRO A 391 -0.10 1.24 18.70
C PRO A 391 -0.90 1.65 19.93
N VAL A 392 -1.26 2.93 20.01
CA VAL A 392 -2.13 3.48 21.07
C VAL A 392 -3.57 3.42 20.62
N SER A 393 -4.51 3.06 21.50
CA SER A 393 -5.94 3.11 21.20
C SER A 393 -6.39 4.54 20.93
N ILE A 394 -7.23 4.73 19.92
CA ILE A 394 -7.86 6.03 19.64
C ILE A 394 -8.67 6.56 20.83
N GLU A 395 -9.17 5.65 21.69
CA GLU A 395 -9.94 5.97 22.88
C GLU A 395 -9.09 6.52 24.03
N ASP A 396 -7.80 6.15 24.04
CA ASP A 396 -6.86 6.62 25.07
C ASP A 396 -6.26 8.01 24.76
N ILE A 397 -6.55 8.53 23.58
CA ILE A 397 -6.07 9.86 23.19
C ILE A 397 -7.10 10.90 23.63
N ALA A 398 -6.72 11.73 24.61
CA ALA A 398 -7.58 12.79 25.12
C ALA A 398 -8.10 13.68 23.98
N PRO A 399 -9.41 14.02 23.96
CA PRO A 399 -9.94 14.96 23.00
C PRO A 399 -9.25 16.33 23.18
N VAL A 400 -8.51 16.77 22.17
CA VAL A 400 -8.02 18.15 22.12
C VAL A 400 -9.20 19.01 21.73
N GLU A 401 -9.57 19.98 22.55
CA GLU A 401 -10.69 20.90 22.28
C GLU A 401 -10.53 21.58 20.92
N MET A 402 -11.62 21.65 20.16
CA MET A 402 -11.65 22.16 18.78
C MET A 402 -11.25 23.64 18.62
N ALA A 403 -11.24 24.42 19.70
CA ALA A 403 -10.93 25.85 19.68
C ALA A 403 -9.51 26.20 19.20
N ASP A 404 -8.55 25.27 19.33
CA ASP A 404 -7.14 25.51 18.95
C ASP A 404 -6.84 25.19 17.47
N LEU A 405 -7.78 24.54 16.75
CA LEU A 405 -7.56 24.11 15.37
C LEU A 405 -7.91 25.19 14.32
N GLU A 406 -8.87 26.05 14.60
CA GLU A 406 -9.31 27.09 13.65
C GLU A 406 -8.30 28.23 13.49
N SER A 407 -7.52 28.53 14.54
CA SER A 407 -6.49 29.57 14.46
C SER A 407 -5.26 29.17 13.62
N SER A 408 -5.01 27.86 13.43
CA SER A 408 -3.87 27.36 12.64
C SER A 408 -4.15 27.21 11.13
N LEU A 409 -5.41 27.23 10.73
CA LEU A 409 -5.83 27.16 9.32
C LEU A 409 -5.93 28.54 8.64
N ALA A 410 -5.99 29.62 9.41
CA ALA A 410 -6.08 30.99 8.91
C ALA A 410 -4.74 31.59 8.39
N GLY A 411 -3.64 30.85 8.54
CA GLY A 411 -2.29 31.30 8.16
C GLY A 411 -1.74 30.74 6.84
N VAL A 412 -2.54 30.04 6.03
CA VAL A 412 -2.11 29.48 4.74
C VAL A 412 -3.16 29.81 3.68
N SER A 413 -3.19 31.09 3.30
CA SER A 413 -3.84 31.56 2.06
C SER A 413 -2.82 31.63 0.93
#